data_fc641edfd4ef2c4efb103bf40a87591b
#
_entry.id   fc641edfd4ef2c4efb103bf40a87591b
#
_cell.length_a   1.000
_cell.length_b   1.000
_cell.length_c   1.000
_cell.angle_alpha   90.00
_cell.angle_beta   90.00
_cell.angle_gamma   90.00
#
_symmetry.space_group_name_H-M   'P 1'
#
loop_
_entity.id
_entity.type
_entity.pdbx_description
1 polymer ?
#
loop_
_entity_poly.entity_id
_entity_poly.type
_entity_poly.pdbx_seq_one_letter_code
_entity_poly.pdbx_strand_id
1 'polypeptide(L)'
;MDLRAARFSDRFVAYLLDAVPFAAGASATVWALLGPLAKTPTPELLALVGASWATLLFAYQLFGNLSGGTVGKRMMGLRVVARVDGNAPGFTSSLVRALTWLLGTPLGSFGFLIALFNRENRALHDFLSGTVVVESYRKSAAQGAILFLAAAAAACGLFGYQVYAGWVLPTSRDRLAVSKANEGLAVIARVQELYKERTGTYAASIEQLAEASGDHEMFSAAMAAIFMPEPFIMEAGNRGWRIRAAARDRHRTRVTRAGP
;
A
#
# COMPACT_ATOMS: atom_id res chain seq x y z
N MET A 1 37.19 18.62 20.30
CA MET A 1 36.27 18.79 19.15
C MET A 1 34.92 19.20 19.70
N ASP A 2 34.48 20.41 19.45
CA ASP A 2 33.12 20.85 19.85
C ASP A 2 32.09 20.11 18.98
N LEU A 3 31.54 19.01 19.50
CA LEU A 3 30.53 18.21 18.82
C LEU A 3 29.20 18.92 18.96
N ARG A 4 28.77 19.60 17.91
CA ARG A 4 27.46 20.26 17.86
C ARG A 4 26.35 19.24 17.66
N ALA A 5 25.36 19.22 18.53
CA ALA A 5 24.17 18.37 18.36
C ALA A 5 23.43 18.70 17.08
N ALA A 6 23.02 17.68 16.34
CA ALA A 6 22.29 17.82 15.09
C ALA A 6 20.91 18.43 15.33
N ARG A 7 20.47 19.32 14.43
CA ARG A 7 19.12 19.89 14.50
C ARG A 7 18.07 18.83 14.25
N PHE A 8 16.92 18.98 14.89
CA PHE A 8 15.78 18.07 14.69
C PHE A 8 15.38 17.96 13.20
N SER A 9 15.29 19.10 12.47
CA SER A 9 14.95 19.15 11.04
C SER A 9 15.90 18.31 10.19
N ASP A 10 17.20 18.40 10.43
CA ASP A 10 18.21 17.64 9.70
C ASP A 10 18.10 16.13 9.95
N ARG A 11 17.80 15.77 11.19
CA ARG A 11 17.55 14.37 11.57
C ARG A 11 16.26 13.83 10.95
N PHE A 12 15.21 14.67 10.83
CA PHE A 12 13.96 14.30 10.18
C PHE A 12 14.14 14.06 8.69
N VAL A 13 14.88 14.94 7.99
CA VAL A 13 15.20 14.74 6.58
C VAL A 13 16.03 13.46 6.39
N ALA A 14 17.04 13.23 7.23
CA ALA A 14 17.81 11.99 7.20
C ALA A 14 16.94 10.75 7.39
N TYR A 15 15.95 10.82 8.30
CA TYR A 15 14.98 9.74 8.51
C TYR A 15 14.15 9.48 7.23
N LEU A 16 13.65 10.51 6.56
CA LEU A 16 12.91 10.35 5.31
C LEU A 16 13.77 9.75 4.20
N LEU A 17 15.02 10.22 4.05
CA LEU A 17 15.98 9.67 3.07
C LEU A 17 16.27 8.18 3.31
N ASP A 18 16.29 7.75 4.58
CA ASP A 18 16.47 6.35 4.93
C ASP A 18 15.17 5.53 4.78
N ALA A 19 14.01 6.06 5.18
CA ALA A 19 12.76 5.29 5.26
C ALA A 19 12.04 5.15 3.91
N VAL A 20 12.04 6.19 3.07
CA VAL A 20 11.29 6.22 1.80
C VAL A 20 11.73 5.10 0.84
N PRO A 21 13.02 4.81 0.62
CA PRO A 21 13.44 3.71 -0.25
C PRO A 21 12.93 2.34 0.21
N PHE A 22 12.93 2.07 1.53
CA PHE A 22 12.40 0.81 2.08
C PHE A 22 10.89 0.72 1.93
N ALA A 23 10.17 1.79 2.20
CA ALA A 23 8.72 1.85 2.01
C ALA A 23 8.35 1.68 0.52
N ALA A 24 9.10 2.30 -0.40
CA ALA A 24 8.91 2.14 -1.84
C ALA A 24 9.20 0.71 -2.29
N GLY A 25 10.29 0.10 -1.81
CA GLY A 25 10.64 -1.29 -2.11
C GLY A 25 9.59 -2.27 -1.61
N ALA A 26 9.10 -2.12 -0.38
CA ALA A 26 8.02 -2.93 0.18
C ALA A 26 6.74 -2.81 -0.67
N SER A 27 6.37 -1.59 -1.04
CA SER A 27 5.21 -1.32 -1.89
C SER A 27 5.35 -1.93 -3.28
N ALA A 28 6.53 -1.80 -3.91
CA ALA A 28 6.83 -2.40 -5.19
C ALA A 28 6.78 -3.94 -5.14
N THR A 29 7.27 -4.55 -4.04
CA THR A 29 7.18 -6.00 -3.83
C THR A 29 5.73 -6.45 -3.74
N VAL A 30 4.90 -5.77 -2.94
CA VAL A 30 3.46 -6.07 -2.85
C VAL A 30 2.80 -5.90 -4.22
N TRP A 31 3.08 -4.81 -4.93
CA TRP A 31 2.55 -4.59 -6.27
C TRP A 31 2.94 -5.70 -7.25
N ALA A 32 4.21 -6.12 -7.26
CA ALA A 32 4.68 -7.19 -8.13
C ALA A 32 4.01 -8.54 -7.82
N LEU A 33 3.83 -8.87 -6.54
CA LEU A 33 3.21 -10.12 -6.11
C LEU A 33 1.72 -10.16 -6.47
N LEU A 34 0.98 -9.08 -6.21
CA LEU A 34 -0.47 -9.03 -6.41
C LEU A 34 -0.89 -8.72 -7.84
N GLY A 35 -0.04 -8.04 -8.61
CA GLY A 35 -0.26 -7.67 -10.00
C GLY A 35 0.33 -8.71 -10.97
N PRO A 36 1.58 -8.53 -11.46
CA PRO A 36 2.16 -9.38 -12.50
C PRO A 36 2.27 -10.86 -12.13
N LEU A 37 2.53 -11.18 -10.87
CA LEU A 37 2.65 -12.58 -10.40
C LEU A 37 1.31 -13.19 -9.99
N ALA A 38 0.22 -12.42 -10.03
CA ALA A 38 -1.16 -12.85 -9.76
C ALA A 38 -1.32 -13.68 -8.47
N LYS A 39 -0.51 -13.41 -7.43
CA LYS A 39 -0.63 -14.08 -6.13
C LYS A 39 -1.86 -13.58 -5.38
N THR A 40 -2.51 -14.47 -4.66
CA THR A 40 -3.60 -14.07 -3.74
C THR A 40 -3.02 -13.38 -2.51
N PRO A 41 -3.60 -12.25 -2.06
CA PRO A 41 -3.11 -11.55 -0.86
C PRO A 41 -3.57 -12.30 0.40
N THR A 42 -2.80 -13.32 0.81
CA THR A 42 -3.05 -13.99 2.09
C THR A 42 -2.36 -13.21 3.22
N PRO A 43 -2.89 -13.27 4.46
CA PRO A 43 -2.25 -12.64 5.62
C PRO A 43 -0.80 -13.11 5.81
N GLU A 44 -0.53 -14.38 5.57
CA GLU A 44 0.81 -14.99 5.72
C GLU A 44 1.79 -14.40 4.69
N LEU A 45 1.36 -14.25 3.42
CA LEU A 45 2.19 -13.66 2.37
C LEU A 45 2.52 -12.19 2.71
N LEU A 46 1.53 -11.43 3.15
CA LEU A 46 1.75 -10.02 3.53
C LEU A 46 2.64 -9.90 4.77
N ALA A 47 2.45 -10.78 5.76
CA ALA A 47 3.31 -10.85 6.95
C ALA A 47 4.76 -11.21 6.57
N LEU A 48 4.97 -12.17 5.66
CA LEU A 48 6.30 -12.55 5.18
C LEU A 48 6.99 -11.38 4.47
N VAL A 49 6.30 -10.66 3.59
CA VAL A 49 6.85 -9.47 2.92
C VAL A 49 7.19 -8.40 3.95
N GLY A 50 6.28 -8.11 4.87
CA GLY A 50 6.50 -7.14 5.94
C GLY A 50 7.70 -7.50 6.82
N ALA A 51 7.79 -8.76 7.27
CA ALA A 51 8.91 -9.26 8.08
C ALA A 51 10.25 -9.18 7.33
N SER A 52 10.27 -9.52 6.03
CA SER A 52 11.48 -9.45 5.21
C SER A 52 11.99 -8.01 5.09
N TRP A 53 11.12 -7.06 4.79
CA TRP A 53 11.49 -5.65 4.69
C TRP A 53 11.84 -5.03 6.04
N ALA A 54 11.19 -5.45 7.12
CA ALA A 54 11.55 -5.04 8.49
C ALA A 54 12.93 -5.56 8.89
N THR A 55 13.27 -6.80 8.53
CA THR A 55 14.59 -7.39 8.77
C THR A 55 15.68 -6.66 7.99
N LEU A 56 15.44 -6.35 6.71
CA LEU A 56 16.37 -5.57 5.89
C LEU A 56 16.59 -4.17 6.46
N LEU A 57 15.53 -3.52 6.89
CA LEU A 57 15.59 -2.18 7.51
C LEU A 57 16.31 -2.22 8.85
N PHE A 58 16.07 -3.24 9.66
CA PHE A 58 16.79 -3.45 10.91
C PHE A 58 18.29 -3.65 10.67
N ALA A 59 18.66 -4.53 9.74
CA ALA A 59 20.07 -4.75 9.37
C ALA A 59 20.72 -3.47 8.86
N TYR A 60 20.05 -2.72 8.00
CA TYR A 60 20.51 -1.42 7.52
C TYR A 60 20.73 -0.42 8.65
N GLN A 61 19.81 -0.32 9.61
CA GLN A 61 19.97 0.56 10.77
C GLN A 61 21.11 0.10 11.70
N LEU A 62 21.23 -1.21 11.93
CA LEU A 62 22.30 -1.75 12.77
C LEU A 62 23.68 -1.45 12.17
N PHE A 63 23.91 -1.84 10.91
CA PHE A 63 25.20 -1.62 10.25
C PHE A 63 25.48 -0.13 10.01
N GLY A 64 24.47 0.66 9.70
CA GLY A 64 24.57 2.10 9.59
C GLY A 64 25.02 2.75 10.90
N ASN A 65 24.44 2.35 12.04
CA ASN A 65 24.83 2.87 13.35
C ASN A 65 26.25 2.43 13.74
N LEU A 66 26.62 1.17 13.49
CA LEU A 66 27.99 0.66 13.72
C LEU A 66 29.04 1.46 12.94
N SER A 67 28.70 1.87 11.72
CA SER A 67 29.60 2.67 10.87
C SER A 67 29.50 4.20 11.13
N GLY A 68 28.84 4.60 12.22
CA GLY A 68 28.71 6.00 12.62
C GLY A 68 27.58 6.78 11.94
N GLY A 69 26.70 6.13 11.15
CA GLY A 69 25.52 6.74 10.58
C GLY A 69 25.02 6.06 9.32
N THR A 70 23.71 6.03 9.14
CA THR A 70 23.02 5.56 7.94
C THR A 70 23.29 6.48 6.74
N VAL A 71 22.92 6.04 5.54
CA VAL A 71 23.13 6.82 4.30
C VAL A 71 22.45 8.19 4.40
N GLY A 72 21.18 8.25 4.82
CA GLY A 72 20.47 9.51 4.99
C GLY A 72 21.15 10.45 5.97
N LYS A 73 21.68 9.93 7.11
CA LYS A 73 22.44 10.75 8.06
C LYS A 73 23.72 11.29 7.43
N ARG A 74 24.48 10.45 6.72
CA ARG A 74 25.71 10.89 6.02
C ARG A 74 25.45 11.95 4.96
N MET A 75 24.37 11.78 4.17
CA MET A 75 23.96 12.78 3.18
C MET A 75 23.61 14.12 3.82
N MET A 76 23.02 14.08 5.02
CA MET A 76 22.71 15.28 5.82
C MET A 76 23.89 15.83 6.62
N GLY A 77 25.10 15.28 6.47
CA GLY A 77 26.28 15.70 7.24
C GLY A 77 26.18 15.35 8.71
N LEU A 78 25.49 14.27 9.05
CA LEU A 78 25.27 13.82 10.41
C LEU A 78 26.03 12.52 10.68
N ARG A 79 26.46 12.36 11.93
CA ARG A 79 26.99 11.09 12.42
C ARG A 79 26.44 10.75 13.79
N VAL A 80 26.35 9.47 14.06
CA VAL A 80 25.98 8.92 15.37
C VAL A 80 27.28 8.64 16.13
N VAL A 81 27.34 9.12 17.36
CA VAL A 81 28.48 8.89 18.24
C VAL A 81 28.02 8.41 19.62
N ALA A 82 28.83 7.64 20.27
CA ALA A 82 28.66 7.34 21.69
C ALA A 82 28.89 8.63 22.52
N ARG A 83 28.03 8.86 23.51
CA ARG A 83 28.06 10.11 24.28
C ARG A 83 29.30 10.22 25.15
N VAL A 84 29.86 9.06 25.55
CA VAL A 84 30.98 8.99 26.51
C VAL A 84 32.31 9.43 25.90
N ASP A 85 32.58 8.98 24.66
CA ASP A 85 33.91 9.14 24.05
C ASP A 85 33.86 9.82 22.66
N GLY A 86 32.66 10.09 22.11
CA GLY A 86 32.49 10.72 20.79
C GLY A 86 32.86 9.83 19.61
N ASN A 87 33.16 8.55 19.83
CA ASN A 87 33.45 7.58 18.79
C ASN A 87 32.17 6.97 18.16
N ALA A 88 32.30 6.20 17.08
CA ALA A 88 31.19 5.43 16.57
C ALA A 88 30.66 4.45 17.65
N PRO A 89 29.34 4.25 17.75
CA PRO A 89 28.77 3.40 18.79
C PRO A 89 29.25 1.95 18.64
N GLY A 90 29.54 1.29 19.76
CA GLY A 90 29.83 -0.14 19.79
C GLY A 90 28.58 -0.97 19.42
N PHE A 91 28.78 -2.29 19.28
CA PHE A 91 27.72 -3.22 18.84
C PHE A 91 26.46 -3.14 19.71
N THR A 92 26.61 -3.20 21.05
CA THR A 92 25.46 -3.16 21.97
C THR A 92 24.65 -1.87 21.83
N SER A 93 25.30 -0.71 21.79
CA SER A 93 24.64 0.58 21.62
C SER A 93 23.93 0.66 20.27
N SER A 94 24.56 0.16 19.20
CA SER A 94 23.98 0.11 17.86
C SER A 94 22.78 -0.82 17.78
N LEU A 95 22.84 -1.97 18.44
CA LEU A 95 21.76 -2.94 18.53
C LEU A 95 20.54 -2.36 19.29
N VAL A 96 20.77 -1.83 20.50
CA VAL A 96 19.71 -1.19 21.30
C VAL A 96 19.06 -0.05 20.51
N ARG A 97 19.87 0.76 19.84
CA ARG A 97 19.41 1.85 19.01
C ARG A 97 18.50 1.37 17.86
N ALA A 98 18.95 0.34 17.11
CA ALA A 98 18.21 -0.22 15.98
C ALA A 98 16.90 -0.88 16.42
N LEU A 99 16.92 -1.65 17.52
CA LEU A 99 15.72 -2.26 18.10
C LEU A 99 14.72 -1.21 18.57
N THR A 100 15.16 -0.23 19.34
CA THR A 100 14.26 0.82 19.85
C THR A 100 13.69 1.67 18.71
N TRP A 101 14.47 1.93 17.68
CA TRP A 101 14.00 2.64 16.50
C TRP A 101 12.93 1.82 15.75
N LEU A 102 13.16 0.52 15.51
CA LEU A 102 12.23 -0.37 14.81
C LEU A 102 10.92 -0.53 15.60
N LEU A 103 10.99 -0.76 16.91
CA LEU A 103 9.81 -0.90 17.77
C LEU A 103 9.03 0.42 17.93
N GLY A 104 9.71 1.55 17.87
CA GLY A 104 9.09 2.88 17.93
C GLY A 104 8.37 3.29 16.63
N THR A 105 8.74 2.71 15.50
CA THR A 105 8.17 3.06 14.19
C THR A 105 6.66 2.76 14.08
N PRO A 106 6.14 1.58 14.48
CA PRO A 106 4.71 1.28 14.47
C PRO A 106 3.89 2.17 15.41
N LEU A 107 4.52 2.70 16.46
CA LEU A 107 3.91 3.63 17.40
C LEU A 107 3.96 5.09 16.87
N GLY A 108 3.94 5.29 15.56
CA GLY A 108 3.95 6.63 14.94
C GLY A 108 5.23 7.42 15.18
N SER A 109 6.34 6.74 15.55
CA SER A 109 7.63 7.36 15.82
C SER A 109 7.60 8.42 16.96
N PHE A 110 6.65 8.33 17.89
CA PHE A 110 6.54 9.26 19.03
C PHE A 110 7.88 9.41 19.80
N GLY A 111 8.65 8.33 19.89
CA GLY A 111 9.99 8.36 20.48
C GLY A 111 10.97 9.33 19.79
N PHE A 112 10.71 9.69 18.52
CA PHE A 112 11.50 10.68 17.80
C PHE A 112 11.13 12.12 18.21
N LEU A 113 9.86 12.37 18.58
CA LEU A 113 9.39 13.69 19.03
C LEU A 113 10.06 14.13 20.35
N ILE A 114 10.52 13.19 21.18
CA ILE A 114 11.28 13.50 22.41
C ILE A 114 12.49 14.40 22.10
N ALA A 115 13.05 14.29 20.90
CA ALA A 115 14.15 15.14 20.45
C ALA A 115 13.82 16.64 20.40
N LEU A 116 12.55 17.02 20.32
CA LEU A 116 12.11 18.42 20.35
C LEU A 116 12.19 19.05 21.76
N PHE A 117 12.19 18.22 22.81
CA PHE A 117 12.05 18.67 24.18
C PHE A 117 13.36 18.63 24.97
N ASN A 118 14.48 18.37 24.31
CA ASN A 118 15.79 18.36 24.99
C ASN A 118 16.87 19.10 24.17
N ARG A 119 17.85 19.69 24.88
CA ARG A 119 18.89 20.54 24.29
C ARG A 119 19.82 19.82 23.31
N GLU A 120 19.99 18.50 23.46
CA GLU A 120 20.84 17.67 22.61
C GLU A 120 20.05 17.07 21.42
N ASN A 121 18.77 17.41 21.27
CA ASN A 121 17.85 16.86 20.26
C ASN A 121 17.86 15.32 20.22
N ARG A 122 17.99 14.65 21.39
CA ARG A 122 18.04 13.18 21.50
C ARG A 122 16.65 12.60 21.47
N ALA A 123 16.45 11.62 20.61
CA ALA A 123 15.25 10.80 20.57
C ALA A 123 15.33 9.65 21.58
N LEU A 124 14.24 8.92 21.80
CA LEU A 124 14.19 7.82 22.75
C LEU A 124 15.29 6.77 22.50
N HIS A 125 15.49 6.39 21.26
CA HIS A 125 16.54 5.44 20.88
C HIS A 125 17.96 5.97 21.15
N ASP A 126 18.18 7.29 21.12
CA ASP A 126 19.46 7.90 21.50
C ASP A 126 19.70 7.80 23.00
N PHE A 127 18.64 8.01 23.81
CA PHE A 127 18.72 7.89 25.25
C PHE A 127 19.05 6.46 25.70
N LEU A 128 18.27 5.50 25.20
CA LEU A 128 18.41 4.10 25.58
C LEU A 128 19.73 3.48 25.13
N SER A 129 20.28 3.94 24.00
CA SER A 129 21.58 3.44 23.49
C SER A 129 22.79 4.22 23.97
N GLY A 130 22.62 5.28 24.75
CA GLY A 130 23.72 6.13 25.20
C GLY A 130 24.43 6.90 24.11
N THR A 131 23.70 7.23 23.00
CA THR A 131 24.27 7.89 21.82
C THR A 131 23.74 9.31 21.65
N VAL A 132 24.37 10.06 20.75
CA VAL A 132 23.93 11.37 20.29
C VAL A 132 24.22 11.50 18.79
N VAL A 133 23.37 12.25 18.08
CA VAL A 133 23.60 12.59 16.68
C VAL A 133 24.22 13.97 16.60
N VAL A 134 25.36 14.07 15.93
CA VAL A 134 26.15 15.32 15.81
C VAL A 134 26.37 15.71 14.36
N GLU A 135 26.61 16.98 14.11
CA GLU A 135 27.03 17.48 12.80
C GLU A 135 28.47 17.05 12.52
N SER A 136 28.75 16.34 11.42
CA SER A 136 30.08 15.96 10.98
C SER A 136 30.71 17.00 10.06
N TYR A 137 29.88 17.68 9.26
CA TYR A 137 30.26 18.84 8.47
C TYR A 137 29.09 19.82 8.31
N ARG A 138 29.42 21.07 8.07
CA ARG A 138 28.40 22.12 7.87
C ARG A 138 27.98 22.14 6.40
N LYS A 139 26.76 21.64 6.12
CA LYS A 139 26.19 21.74 4.77
C LYS A 139 25.76 23.18 4.45
N SER A 140 25.71 23.54 3.16
CA SER A 140 25.14 24.81 2.74
C SER A 140 23.62 24.80 2.92
N ALA A 141 23.01 25.99 3.05
CA ALA A 141 21.56 26.12 3.12
C ALA A 141 20.88 25.56 1.86
N ALA A 142 21.46 25.80 0.67
CA ALA A 142 20.96 25.27 -0.59
C ALA A 142 20.98 23.73 -0.62
N GLN A 143 22.07 23.11 -0.20
CA GLN A 143 22.16 21.63 -0.12
C GLN A 143 21.12 21.06 0.84
N GLY A 144 20.93 21.68 2.00
CA GLY A 144 19.90 21.27 2.96
C GLY A 144 18.49 21.39 2.39
N ALA A 145 18.19 22.47 1.68
CA ALA A 145 16.90 22.69 1.04
C ALA A 145 16.62 21.69 -0.10
N ILE A 146 17.62 21.41 -0.95
CA ILE A 146 17.49 20.42 -2.03
C ILE A 146 17.18 19.03 -1.46
N LEU A 147 17.93 18.59 -0.43
CA LEU A 147 17.70 17.28 0.19
C LEU A 147 16.33 17.21 0.87
N PHE A 148 15.90 18.29 1.52
CA PHE A 148 14.56 18.36 2.10
C PHE A 148 13.47 18.24 1.02
N LEU A 149 13.57 19.04 -0.05
CA LEU A 149 12.58 19.01 -1.14
C LEU A 149 12.55 17.65 -1.83
N ALA A 150 13.70 17.04 -2.09
CA ALA A 150 13.78 15.70 -2.68
C ALA A 150 13.14 14.63 -1.77
N ALA A 151 13.45 14.65 -0.48
CA ALA A 151 12.87 13.71 0.49
C ALA A 151 11.36 13.92 0.66
N ALA A 152 10.91 15.18 0.73
CA ALA A 152 9.50 15.53 0.82
C ALA A 152 8.73 15.12 -0.45
N ALA A 153 9.26 15.41 -1.64
CA ALA A 153 8.65 15.02 -2.90
C ALA A 153 8.54 13.49 -3.03
N ALA A 154 9.58 12.75 -2.66
CA ALA A 154 9.58 11.30 -2.68
C ALA A 154 8.57 10.72 -1.68
N ALA A 155 8.50 11.26 -0.46
CA ALA A 155 7.52 10.82 0.55
C ALA A 155 6.08 11.14 0.12
N CYS A 156 5.82 12.35 -0.39
CA CYS A 156 4.50 12.74 -0.90
C CYS A 156 4.09 11.92 -2.13
N GLY A 157 5.03 11.65 -3.05
CA GLY A 157 4.79 10.80 -4.21
C GLY A 157 4.44 9.37 -3.82
N LEU A 158 5.18 8.79 -2.87
CA LEU A 158 4.90 7.45 -2.36
C LEU A 158 3.54 7.39 -1.66
N PHE A 159 3.24 8.36 -0.77
CA PHE A 159 1.96 8.44 -0.09
C PHE A 159 0.80 8.64 -1.07
N GLY A 160 0.96 9.59 -2.01
CA GLY A 160 -0.03 9.83 -3.06
C GLY A 160 -0.30 8.59 -3.91
N TYR A 161 0.76 7.85 -4.29
CA TYR A 161 0.63 6.58 -4.99
C TYR A 161 -0.13 5.53 -4.16
N GLN A 162 0.16 5.40 -2.86
CA GLN A 162 -0.54 4.46 -1.98
C GLN A 162 -2.05 4.79 -1.86
N VAL A 163 -2.37 6.07 -1.73
CA VAL A 163 -3.76 6.54 -1.73
C VAL A 163 -4.42 6.21 -3.07
N TYR A 164 -3.78 6.58 -4.19
CA TYR A 164 -4.28 6.27 -5.53
C TYR A 164 -4.48 4.77 -5.74
N ALA A 165 -3.46 3.95 -5.44
CA ALA A 165 -3.53 2.50 -5.57
C ALA A 165 -4.62 1.89 -4.68
N GLY A 166 -4.78 2.40 -3.46
CA GLY A 166 -5.78 1.93 -2.53
C GLY A 166 -7.22 2.31 -2.89
N TRP A 167 -7.44 3.46 -3.52
CA TRP A 167 -8.78 4.00 -3.79
C TRP A 167 -9.23 3.89 -5.24
N VAL A 168 -8.30 4.01 -6.19
CA VAL A 168 -8.61 4.11 -7.62
C VAL A 168 -8.35 2.80 -8.37
N LEU A 169 -7.25 2.11 -8.07
CA LEU A 169 -6.91 0.90 -8.81
C LEU A 169 -7.80 -0.29 -8.41
N PRO A 170 -8.31 -1.08 -9.37
CA PRO A 170 -9.09 -2.27 -9.09
C PRO A 170 -8.27 -3.31 -8.33
N THR A 171 -8.79 -3.77 -7.20
CA THR A 171 -8.18 -4.87 -6.44
C THR A 171 -8.37 -6.22 -7.15
N SER A 172 -7.70 -7.27 -6.65
CA SER A 172 -7.93 -8.63 -7.13
C SER A 172 -9.38 -9.08 -6.88
N ARG A 173 -10.00 -8.60 -5.80
CA ARG A 173 -11.43 -8.86 -5.51
C ARG A 173 -12.34 -8.17 -6.52
N ASP A 174 -12.03 -6.91 -6.87
CA ASP A 174 -12.80 -6.16 -7.87
C ASP A 174 -12.72 -6.86 -9.23
N ARG A 175 -11.52 -7.27 -9.65
CA ARG A 175 -11.32 -8.01 -10.92
C ARG A 175 -12.07 -9.34 -10.93
N LEU A 176 -12.06 -10.09 -9.83
CA LEU A 176 -12.81 -11.33 -9.70
C LEU A 176 -14.32 -11.09 -9.75
N ALA A 177 -14.82 -10.03 -9.12
CA ALA A 177 -16.23 -9.66 -9.16
C ALA A 177 -16.67 -9.32 -10.58
N VAL A 178 -15.86 -8.56 -11.33
CA VAL A 178 -16.12 -8.24 -12.75
C VAL A 178 -16.06 -9.50 -13.62
N SER A 179 -15.10 -10.41 -13.40
CA SER A 179 -15.05 -11.70 -14.12
C SER A 179 -16.31 -12.51 -13.88
N LYS A 180 -16.73 -12.69 -12.62
CA LYS A 180 -17.98 -13.39 -12.26
C LYS A 180 -19.22 -12.74 -12.89
N ALA A 181 -19.25 -11.39 -12.95
CA ALA A 181 -20.34 -10.68 -13.59
C ALA A 181 -20.39 -10.96 -15.10
N ASN A 182 -19.26 -11.01 -15.78
CA ASN A 182 -19.20 -11.36 -17.21
C ASN A 182 -19.60 -12.84 -17.45
N GLU A 183 -19.18 -13.76 -16.58
CA GLU A 183 -19.60 -15.17 -16.62
C GLU A 183 -21.11 -15.28 -16.39
N GLY A 184 -21.65 -14.57 -15.40
CA GLY A 184 -23.08 -14.50 -15.13
C GLY A 184 -23.87 -13.99 -16.35
N LEU A 185 -23.41 -12.92 -17.02
CA LEU A 185 -24.03 -12.46 -18.27
C LEU A 185 -23.95 -13.51 -19.40
N ALA A 186 -22.91 -14.34 -19.42
CA ALA A 186 -22.82 -15.43 -20.39
C ALA A 186 -23.87 -16.53 -20.13
N VAL A 187 -24.15 -16.83 -18.87
CA VAL A 187 -25.25 -17.76 -18.50
C VAL A 187 -26.59 -17.17 -18.88
N ILE A 188 -26.84 -15.91 -18.54
CA ILE A 188 -28.10 -15.22 -18.90
C ILE A 188 -28.29 -15.21 -20.43
N ALA A 189 -27.23 -15.01 -21.21
CA ALA A 189 -27.29 -15.06 -22.65
C ALA A 189 -27.80 -16.43 -23.15
N ARG A 190 -27.34 -17.54 -22.58
CA ARG A 190 -27.82 -18.87 -22.91
C ARG A 190 -29.31 -19.06 -22.56
N VAL A 191 -29.71 -18.56 -21.39
CA VAL A 191 -31.12 -18.62 -20.98
C VAL A 191 -32.02 -17.80 -21.93
N GLN A 192 -31.54 -16.66 -22.42
CA GLN A 192 -32.24 -15.87 -23.43
C GLN A 192 -32.48 -16.64 -24.73
N GLU A 193 -31.49 -17.36 -25.24
CA GLU A 193 -31.64 -18.17 -26.45
C GLU A 193 -32.61 -19.34 -26.21
N LEU A 194 -32.51 -20.02 -25.06
CA LEU A 194 -33.46 -21.08 -24.72
C LEU A 194 -34.89 -20.57 -24.54
N TYR A 195 -35.07 -19.37 -23.99
CA TYR A 195 -36.36 -18.74 -23.86
C TYR A 195 -36.96 -18.44 -25.26
N LYS A 196 -36.17 -17.89 -26.19
CA LYS A 196 -36.56 -17.62 -27.54
C LYS A 196 -36.93 -18.88 -28.31
N GLU A 197 -36.18 -19.96 -28.17
CA GLU A 197 -36.50 -21.27 -28.77
C GLU A 197 -37.86 -21.80 -28.35
N ARG A 198 -38.25 -21.55 -27.07
CA ARG A 198 -39.52 -22.02 -26.49
C ARG A 198 -40.71 -21.11 -26.81
N THR A 199 -40.51 -19.79 -26.83
CA THR A 199 -41.58 -18.79 -26.88
C THR A 199 -41.65 -18.01 -28.18
N GLY A 200 -40.60 -18.11 -29.01
CA GLY A 200 -40.47 -17.34 -30.25
C GLY A 200 -39.97 -15.91 -30.07
N THR A 201 -39.81 -15.42 -28.82
CA THR A 201 -39.38 -14.06 -28.49
C THR A 201 -38.33 -14.07 -27.40
N TYR A 202 -37.52 -13.00 -27.29
CA TYR A 202 -36.61 -12.83 -26.18
C TYR A 202 -37.34 -12.36 -24.92
N ALA A 203 -36.88 -12.80 -23.74
CA ALA A 203 -37.42 -12.33 -22.46
C ALA A 203 -37.15 -10.84 -22.29
N ALA A 204 -38.16 -10.08 -21.92
CA ALA A 204 -38.06 -8.63 -21.69
C ALA A 204 -37.78 -8.27 -20.27
N SER A 205 -37.90 -9.21 -19.33
CA SER A 205 -37.62 -8.99 -17.90
C SER A 205 -36.83 -10.14 -17.27
N ILE A 206 -36.26 -9.88 -16.14
CA ILE A 206 -35.46 -10.87 -15.37
C ILE A 206 -36.36 -11.92 -14.74
N GLU A 207 -37.60 -11.56 -14.43
CA GLU A 207 -38.62 -12.46 -13.88
C GLU A 207 -38.96 -13.57 -14.91
N GLN A 208 -39.11 -13.19 -16.17
CA GLN A 208 -39.33 -14.16 -17.24
C GLN A 208 -38.17 -15.12 -17.42
N LEU A 209 -36.92 -14.66 -17.23
CA LEU A 209 -35.76 -15.54 -17.25
C LEU A 209 -35.68 -16.43 -16.01
N ALA A 210 -36.08 -15.91 -14.84
CA ALA A 210 -36.13 -16.68 -13.61
C ALA A 210 -37.15 -17.82 -13.69
N GLU A 211 -38.34 -17.56 -14.23
CA GLU A 211 -39.36 -18.59 -14.51
C GLU A 211 -38.86 -19.65 -15.51
N ALA A 212 -38.20 -19.19 -16.57
CA ALA A 212 -37.66 -20.07 -17.61
C ALA A 212 -36.48 -20.94 -17.11
N SER A 213 -35.78 -20.52 -16.04
CA SER A 213 -34.66 -21.26 -15.47
C SER A 213 -35.10 -22.53 -14.73
N GLY A 214 -36.37 -22.65 -14.35
CA GLY A 214 -36.95 -23.76 -13.62
C GLY A 214 -36.76 -23.70 -12.09
N ASP A 215 -35.94 -22.78 -11.59
CA ASP A 215 -35.74 -22.53 -10.17
C ASP A 215 -35.56 -21.01 -9.94
N HIS A 216 -36.68 -20.36 -9.66
CA HIS A 216 -36.74 -18.92 -9.46
C HIS A 216 -35.92 -18.44 -8.26
N GLU A 217 -35.90 -19.16 -7.14
CA GLU A 217 -35.16 -18.77 -5.94
C GLU A 217 -33.65 -18.86 -6.16
N MET A 218 -33.19 -19.98 -6.73
CA MET A 218 -31.77 -20.16 -7.02
C MET A 218 -31.26 -19.13 -8.04
N PHE A 219 -32.05 -18.86 -9.09
CA PHE A 219 -31.71 -17.85 -10.09
C PHE A 219 -31.59 -16.45 -9.45
N SER A 220 -32.59 -16.05 -8.67
CA SER A 220 -32.61 -14.73 -8.01
C SER A 220 -31.46 -14.60 -7.00
N ALA A 221 -31.16 -15.63 -6.23
CA ALA A 221 -30.03 -15.65 -5.32
C ALA A 221 -28.68 -15.54 -6.04
N ALA A 222 -28.52 -16.26 -7.16
CA ALA A 222 -27.32 -16.16 -8.00
C ALA A 222 -27.14 -14.75 -8.60
N MET A 223 -28.21 -14.15 -9.09
CA MET A 223 -28.20 -12.78 -9.57
C MET A 223 -27.80 -11.78 -8.49
N ALA A 224 -28.41 -11.89 -7.32
CA ALA A 224 -28.09 -11.04 -6.18
C ALA A 224 -26.65 -11.24 -5.67
N ALA A 225 -26.05 -12.41 -5.83
CA ALA A 225 -24.67 -12.69 -5.44
C ALA A 225 -23.64 -12.05 -6.41
N ILE A 226 -23.99 -11.91 -7.69
CA ILE A 226 -23.07 -11.53 -8.77
C ILE A 226 -23.20 -10.06 -9.14
N PHE A 227 -24.42 -9.53 -9.20
CA PHE A 227 -24.70 -8.17 -9.64
C PHE A 227 -25.16 -7.26 -8.49
N MET A 228 -24.96 -5.97 -8.68
CA MET A 228 -25.63 -4.96 -7.85
C MET A 228 -27.11 -4.91 -8.21
N PRO A 229 -28.00 -4.58 -7.26
CA PRO A 229 -29.44 -4.48 -7.55
C PRO A 229 -29.75 -3.43 -8.62
N GLU A 230 -29.00 -2.33 -8.65
CA GLU A 230 -29.13 -1.24 -9.61
C GLU A 230 -27.75 -0.70 -10.04
N PRO A 231 -27.55 -0.35 -11.31
CA PRO A 231 -28.48 -0.56 -12.42
C PRO A 231 -28.41 -2.00 -12.97
N PHE A 232 -29.57 -2.64 -13.14
CA PHE A 232 -29.74 -3.83 -13.94
C PHE A 232 -30.81 -3.53 -15.00
N ILE A 233 -30.40 -3.37 -16.26
CA ILE A 233 -31.26 -2.96 -17.35
C ILE A 233 -31.25 -4.06 -18.41
N MET A 234 -32.42 -4.54 -18.77
CA MET A 234 -32.62 -5.50 -19.83
C MET A 234 -33.51 -4.89 -20.88
N GLU A 235 -33.03 -4.89 -22.11
CA GLU A 235 -33.77 -4.42 -23.32
C GLU A 235 -33.87 -5.62 -24.25
N ALA A 236 -35.08 -5.98 -24.66
CA ALA A 236 -35.30 -7.04 -25.63
C ALA A 236 -36.28 -6.60 -26.69
N GLY A 237 -36.07 -7.07 -27.90
CA GLY A 237 -36.93 -6.80 -29.06
C GLY A 237 -36.87 -7.96 -30.04
N ASN A 238 -37.63 -7.87 -31.15
CA ASN A 238 -37.73 -8.95 -32.13
C ASN A 238 -36.39 -9.29 -32.82
N ARG A 239 -35.42 -8.38 -32.79
CA ARG A 239 -34.13 -8.54 -33.49
C ARG A 239 -32.95 -8.82 -32.58
N GLY A 240 -33.16 -8.80 -31.25
CA GLY A 240 -32.08 -9.04 -30.30
C GLY A 240 -32.37 -8.52 -28.90
N TRP A 241 -31.39 -8.66 -28.03
CA TRP A 241 -31.48 -8.24 -26.64
C TRP A 241 -30.16 -7.60 -26.19
N ARG A 242 -30.25 -6.78 -25.15
CA ARG A 242 -29.11 -6.17 -24.49
C ARG A 242 -29.33 -6.12 -23.00
N ILE A 243 -28.30 -6.53 -22.24
CA ILE A 243 -28.30 -6.46 -20.79
C ILE A 243 -27.13 -5.59 -20.35
N ARG A 244 -27.41 -4.66 -19.45
CA ARG A 244 -26.43 -3.82 -18.77
C ARG A 244 -26.60 -4.02 -17.28
N ALA A 245 -25.53 -4.39 -16.60
CA ALA A 245 -25.53 -4.62 -15.15
C ALA A 245 -24.30 -3.99 -14.52
N ALA A 246 -24.32 -3.83 -13.20
CA ALA A 246 -23.15 -3.45 -12.43
C ALA A 246 -22.63 -4.67 -11.66
N ALA A 247 -21.34 -4.94 -11.77
CA ALA A 247 -20.66 -5.96 -10.98
C ALA A 247 -20.64 -5.57 -9.48
N ARG A 248 -20.52 -6.56 -8.61
CA ARG A 248 -20.39 -6.36 -7.15
C ARG A 248 -18.96 -6.03 -6.73
N ASP A 249 -18.29 -5.16 -7.49
CA ASP A 249 -17.04 -4.57 -7.12
C ASP A 249 -17.26 -3.19 -6.46
N ARG A 250 -16.23 -2.62 -5.82
CA ARG A 250 -16.35 -1.31 -5.14
C ARG A 250 -16.58 -0.13 -6.10
N HIS A 251 -16.23 -0.30 -7.39
CA HIS A 251 -16.43 0.71 -8.42
C HIS A 251 -17.76 0.55 -9.17
N ARG A 252 -18.54 -0.50 -8.86
CA ARG A 252 -19.78 -0.85 -9.58
C ARG A 252 -19.55 -0.88 -11.09
N THR A 253 -18.51 -1.59 -11.51
CA THR A 253 -18.06 -1.64 -12.89
C THR A 253 -19.20 -2.14 -13.78
N ARG A 254 -19.52 -1.35 -14.78
CA ARG A 254 -20.58 -1.71 -15.74
C ARG A 254 -20.12 -2.83 -16.65
N VAL A 255 -20.92 -3.89 -16.71
CA VAL A 255 -20.76 -5.01 -17.63
C VAL A 255 -21.96 -5.03 -18.59
N THR A 256 -21.70 -5.34 -19.84
CA THR A 256 -22.75 -5.32 -20.86
C THR A 256 -22.61 -6.54 -21.76
N ARG A 257 -23.74 -7.13 -22.12
CA ARG A 257 -23.83 -8.19 -23.12
C ARG A 257 -25.03 -7.98 -23.98
N ALA A 258 -24.89 -8.31 -25.25
CA ALA A 258 -25.98 -8.26 -26.23
C ALA A 258 -25.94 -9.54 -27.08
N GLY A 259 -27.09 -9.92 -27.61
CA GLY A 259 -27.26 -10.98 -28.57
C GLY A 259 -28.13 -10.55 -29.76
N PRO A 260 -28.13 -11.35 -30.81
CA PRO A 260 -28.92 -11.10 -32.02
C PRO A 260 -30.40 -11.07 -31.76
#